data_3cd75370511833ff02d9e1eac8a1ed58
#
_entry.id   3cd75370511833ff02d9e1eac8a1ed58
#
_cell.length_a   1.000
_cell.length_b   1.000
_cell.length_c   1.000
_cell.angle_alpha   90.00
_cell.angle_beta   90.00
_cell.angle_gamma   90.00
#
_symmetry.space_group_name_H-M   'P 1'
#
loop_
_entity.id
_entity.type
_entity.pdbx_description
1 polymer ?
#
loop_
_entity_poly.entity_id
_entity_poly.type
_entity_poly.pdbx_seq_one_letter_code
_entity_poly.pdbx_strand_id
1 'polypeptide(L)'
;KEMHNGKWTKKIGVQLEGKAVLIIGFGRIGRKVAELLKPFNVRLLVVDQDIQEKMKGVEILSINNALPQADIITIHASGEQQIIGDSEFKLIKDGAFLLNAARGQLINEDALINALESGKIVGAWLDTFGVEPYTGPLRKYSQVILTPHVGSYTVECRKSMEMEAVDNLLSAF
;
A
#
# COMPACT_ATOMS: atom_id res chain seq x y z
N LYS A 1 6.22 16.11 -14.71
CA LYS A 1 7.10 15.81 -15.87
C LYS A 1 6.56 16.38 -17.20
N GLU A 2 5.26 16.21 -17.52
CA GLU A 2 4.71 16.70 -18.80
C GLU A 2 4.82 18.23 -18.94
N MET A 3 4.45 18.98 -17.90
CA MET A 3 4.58 20.45 -17.91
C MET A 3 6.05 20.92 -18.01
N HIS A 4 7.00 20.25 -17.35
CA HIS A 4 8.43 20.54 -17.51
C HIS A 4 8.93 20.33 -18.94
N ASN A 5 8.25 19.44 -19.69
CA ASN A 5 8.52 19.16 -21.09
C ASN A 5 7.64 20.01 -22.04
N GLY A 6 7.02 21.08 -21.56
CA GLY A 6 6.17 21.98 -22.34
C GLY A 6 4.80 21.41 -22.76
N LYS A 7 4.38 20.25 -22.20
CA LYS A 7 3.09 19.64 -22.51
C LYS A 7 2.04 20.05 -21.47
N TRP A 8 0.98 20.68 -21.92
CA TRP A 8 -0.18 21.05 -21.10
C TRP A 8 -1.32 20.05 -21.32
N THR A 9 -1.31 18.94 -20.58
CA THR A 9 -2.32 17.88 -20.70
C THR A 9 -3.13 17.80 -19.42
N LYS A 10 -4.45 18.00 -19.51
CA LYS A 10 -5.37 17.79 -18.39
C LYS A 10 -5.72 16.32 -18.29
N LYS A 11 -5.43 15.70 -17.16
CA LYS A 11 -5.85 14.31 -16.86
C LYS A 11 -6.99 14.35 -15.84
N ILE A 12 -8.01 13.56 -16.09
CA ILE A 12 -9.13 13.38 -15.14
C ILE A 12 -8.65 12.39 -14.08
N GLY A 13 -8.73 12.79 -12.81
CA GLY A 13 -8.46 11.94 -11.65
C GLY A 13 -9.75 11.43 -11.00
N VAL A 14 -9.59 10.69 -9.91
CA VAL A 14 -10.69 10.21 -9.06
C VAL A 14 -10.57 10.80 -7.66
N GLN A 15 -11.71 11.07 -7.03
CA GLN A 15 -11.78 11.54 -5.65
C GLN A 15 -11.69 10.36 -4.68
N LEU A 16 -11.19 10.59 -3.47
CA LEU A 16 -11.21 9.59 -2.40
C LEU A 16 -12.59 9.46 -1.76
N GLU A 17 -13.37 10.54 -1.73
CA GLU A 17 -14.70 10.53 -1.12
C GLU A 17 -15.59 9.41 -1.66
N GLY A 18 -16.21 8.66 -0.74
CA GLY A 18 -17.06 7.52 -1.06
C GLY A 18 -16.35 6.27 -1.56
N LYS A 19 -15.02 6.27 -1.67
CA LYS A 19 -14.24 5.09 -2.08
C LYS A 19 -14.07 4.11 -0.94
N ALA A 20 -14.03 2.82 -1.28
CA ALA A 20 -13.67 1.76 -0.34
C ALA A 20 -12.14 1.60 -0.33
N VAL A 21 -11.53 1.85 0.82
CA VAL A 21 -10.09 1.67 1.04
C VAL A 21 -9.87 0.44 1.90
N LEU A 22 -9.20 -0.56 1.35
CA LEU A 22 -8.79 -1.77 2.05
C LEU A 22 -7.39 -1.58 2.63
N ILE A 23 -7.29 -1.75 3.94
CA ILE A 23 -6.02 -1.77 4.68
C ILE A 23 -5.71 -3.23 5.03
N ILE A 24 -4.64 -3.78 4.48
CA ILE A 24 -4.14 -5.12 4.82
C ILE A 24 -3.00 -4.98 5.83
N GLY A 25 -3.22 -5.47 7.04
CA GLY A 25 -2.37 -5.25 8.20
C GLY A 25 -2.78 -4.00 8.99
N PHE A 26 -3.35 -4.21 10.19
CA PHE A 26 -3.91 -3.15 11.01
C PHE A 26 -3.15 -2.95 12.33
N GLY A 27 -1.83 -3.06 12.25
CA GLY A 27 -0.89 -2.71 13.31
C GLY A 27 -0.78 -1.18 13.50
N ARG A 28 0.33 -0.73 14.06
CA ARG A 28 0.57 0.71 14.33
C ARG A 28 0.41 1.60 13.09
N ILE A 29 0.98 1.18 11.95
CA ILE A 29 0.95 1.97 10.70
C ILE A 29 -0.45 1.92 10.08
N GLY A 30 -1.05 0.74 9.92
CA GLY A 30 -2.39 0.61 9.34
C GLY A 30 -3.46 1.40 10.11
N ARG A 31 -3.40 1.41 11.45
CA ARG A 31 -4.28 2.23 12.30
C ARG A 31 -4.07 3.73 12.06
N LYS A 32 -2.81 4.16 11.91
CA LYS A 32 -2.50 5.57 11.62
C LYS A 32 -2.99 5.98 10.24
N VAL A 33 -2.86 5.12 9.24
CA VAL A 33 -3.40 5.35 7.90
C VAL A 33 -4.93 5.47 7.95
N ALA A 34 -5.62 4.57 8.66
CA ALA A 34 -7.07 4.66 8.84
C ALA A 34 -7.50 5.98 9.50
N GLU A 35 -6.75 6.44 10.51
CA GLU A 35 -7.00 7.72 11.18
C GLU A 35 -6.87 8.90 10.22
N LEU A 36 -5.82 8.91 9.40
CA LEU A 36 -5.58 9.96 8.40
C LEU A 36 -6.60 9.95 7.26
N LEU A 37 -7.24 8.83 6.99
CA LEU A 37 -8.25 8.70 5.95
C LEU A 37 -9.64 9.15 6.39
N LYS A 38 -9.92 9.27 7.70
CA LYS A 38 -11.24 9.69 8.23
C LYS A 38 -11.78 10.99 7.60
N PRO A 39 -10.98 12.07 7.44
CA PRO A 39 -11.49 13.32 6.87
C PRO A 39 -11.93 13.21 5.41
N PHE A 40 -11.53 12.16 4.69
CA PHE A 40 -11.85 11.96 3.28
C PHE A 40 -13.17 11.23 3.03
N ASN A 41 -13.92 10.89 4.09
CA ASN A 41 -15.22 10.21 3.99
C ASN A 41 -15.16 8.92 3.15
N VAL A 42 -14.11 8.13 3.35
CA VAL A 42 -13.91 6.81 2.72
C VAL A 42 -14.58 5.72 3.56
N ARG A 43 -14.96 4.62 2.92
CA ARG A 43 -15.35 3.38 3.58
C ARG A 43 -14.10 2.57 3.89
N LEU A 44 -13.81 2.31 5.16
CA LEU A 44 -12.62 1.60 5.60
C LEU A 44 -12.90 0.11 5.75
N LEU A 45 -12.22 -0.70 4.94
CA LEU A 45 -12.17 -2.15 5.04
C LEU A 45 -10.82 -2.56 5.63
N VAL A 46 -10.81 -3.54 6.49
CA VAL A 46 -9.59 -4.04 7.15
C VAL A 46 -9.51 -5.56 7.06
N VAL A 47 -8.32 -6.03 6.70
CA VAL A 47 -7.91 -7.42 6.78
C VAL A 47 -6.72 -7.51 7.71
N ASP A 48 -6.87 -8.23 8.82
CA ASP A 48 -5.81 -8.48 9.80
C ASP A 48 -6.11 -9.78 10.55
N GLN A 49 -5.08 -10.58 10.80
CA GLN A 49 -5.24 -11.90 11.44
C GLN A 49 -5.46 -11.79 12.96
N ASP A 50 -4.95 -10.73 13.57
CA ASP A 50 -4.93 -10.57 15.03
C ASP A 50 -6.12 -9.78 15.57
N ILE A 51 -6.95 -9.19 14.69
CA ILE A 51 -8.08 -8.37 15.09
C ILE A 51 -9.36 -9.18 15.07
N GLN A 52 -9.93 -9.40 16.25
CA GLN A 52 -11.22 -10.08 16.44
C GLN A 52 -12.34 -9.15 16.89
N GLU A 53 -12.03 -7.92 17.31
CA GLU A 53 -12.99 -6.99 17.87
C GLU A 53 -13.56 -6.03 16.82
N LYS A 54 -14.88 -5.74 16.95
CA LYS A 54 -15.53 -4.71 16.14
C LYS A 54 -14.99 -3.33 16.48
N MET A 55 -14.54 -2.59 15.49
CA MET A 55 -14.06 -1.23 15.63
C MET A 55 -15.02 -0.25 14.95
N LYS A 56 -15.37 0.85 15.64
CA LYS A 56 -16.28 1.86 15.09
C LYS A 56 -15.69 2.53 13.84
N GLY A 57 -16.45 2.50 12.76
CA GLY A 57 -16.07 3.11 11.49
C GLY A 57 -15.10 2.28 10.62
N VAL A 58 -14.91 1.00 10.96
CA VAL A 58 -14.05 0.07 10.23
C VAL A 58 -14.81 -1.25 10.05
N GLU A 59 -14.78 -1.80 8.84
CA GLU A 59 -15.32 -3.11 8.53
C GLU A 59 -14.18 -4.14 8.48
N ILE A 60 -14.17 -5.09 9.41
CA ILE A 60 -13.20 -6.17 9.44
C ILE A 60 -13.73 -7.33 8.61
N LEU A 61 -12.98 -7.75 7.61
CA LEU A 61 -13.38 -8.76 6.62
C LEU A 61 -12.26 -9.79 6.39
N SER A 62 -12.62 -10.95 5.87
CA SER A 62 -11.64 -11.83 5.24
C SER A 62 -11.11 -11.21 3.94
N ILE A 63 -9.90 -11.59 3.52
CA ILE A 63 -9.30 -11.06 2.30
C ILE A 63 -10.19 -11.29 1.07
N ASN A 64 -10.78 -12.49 0.96
CA ASN A 64 -11.65 -12.86 -0.15
C ASN A 64 -12.93 -12.00 -0.23
N ASN A 65 -13.42 -11.53 0.91
CA ASN A 65 -14.61 -10.67 0.97
C ASN A 65 -14.26 -9.19 0.80
N ALA A 66 -13.04 -8.77 1.15
CA ALA A 66 -12.60 -7.39 1.08
C ALA A 66 -12.13 -6.97 -0.32
N LEU A 67 -11.34 -7.82 -0.99
CA LEU A 67 -10.76 -7.51 -2.30
C LEU A 67 -11.78 -7.11 -3.38
N PRO A 68 -12.94 -7.81 -3.52
CA PRO A 68 -13.95 -7.43 -4.54
C PRO A 68 -14.61 -6.06 -4.28
N GLN A 69 -14.50 -5.54 -3.08
CA GLN A 69 -15.15 -4.28 -2.68
C GLN A 69 -14.19 -3.08 -2.73
N ALA A 70 -12.87 -3.33 -2.74
CA ALA A 70 -11.86 -2.30 -2.59
C ALA A 70 -11.63 -1.50 -3.89
N ASP A 71 -11.74 -0.18 -3.82
CA ASP A 71 -11.26 0.75 -4.87
C ASP A 71 -9.75 0.99 -4.73
N ILE A 72 -9.26 1.00 -3.50
CA ILE A 72 -7.87 1.24 -3.16
C ILE A 72 -7.45 0.18 -2.15
N ILE A 73 -6.33 -0.47 -2.40
CA ILE A 73 -5.75 -1.49 -1.52
C ILE A 73 -4.40 -0.95 -1.04
N THR A 74 -4.19 -0.90 0.27
CA THR A 74 -2.92 -0.48 0.87
C THR A 74 -2.42 -1.53 1.87
N ILE A 75 -1.16 -1.94 1.72
CA ILE A 75 -0.56 -3.03 2.49
C ILE A 75 0.37 -2.47 3.56
N HIS A 76 0.11 -2.85 4.81
CA HIS A 76 0.87 -2.49 6.01
C HIS A 76 1.13 -3.72 6.91
N ALA A 77 0.97 -4.92 6.36
CA ALA A 77 1.25 -6.17 7.04
C ALA A 77 2.75 -6.38 7.26
N SER A 78 3.09 -7.06 8.35
CA SER A 78 4.45 -7.53 8.63
C SER A 78 4.68 -8.93 8.03
N GLY A 79 5.95 -9.37 7.96
CA GLY A 79 6.34 -10.66 7.42
C GLY A 79 6.69 -10.63 5.95
N GLU A 80 7.04 -11.79 5.42
CA GLU A 80 7.52 -11.96 4.04
C GLU A 80 6.64 -12.93 3.23
N GLN A 81 5.62 -13.50 3.86
CA GLN A 81 4.70 -14.40 3.17
C GLN A 81 3.82 -13.62 2.20
N GLN A 82 3.78 -14.05 0.95
CA GLN A 82 2.94 -13.45 -0.10
C GLN A 82 1.47 -13.41 0.34
N ILE A 83 0.87 -12.23 0.18
CA ILE A 83 -0.55 -11.98 0.49
C ILE A 83 -1.36 -11.81 -0.80
N ILE A 84 -0.79 -11.14 -1.80
CA ILE A 84 -1.44 -10.86 -3.08
C ILE A 84 -0.71 -11.60 -4.20
N GLY A 85 -1.34 -12.64 -4.71
CA GLY A 85 -0.89 -13.43 -5.85
C GLY A 85 -1.97 -13.51 -6.93
N ASP A 86 -1.82 -14.47 -7.85
CA ASP A 86 -2.76 -14.65 -8.98
C ASP A 86 -4.21 -14.86 -8.54
N SER A 87 -4.44 -15.59 -7.44
CA SER A 87 -5.77 -15.84 -6.89
C SER A 87 -6.42 -14.56 -6.36
N GLU A 88 -5.65 -13.76 -5.64
CA GLU A 88 -6.13 -12.50 -5.05
C GLU A 88 -6.36 -11.43 -6.13
N PHE A 89 -5.45 -11.32 -7.12
CA PHE A 89 -5.66 -10.41 -8.25
C PHE A 89 -6.95 -10.72 -9.03
N LYS A 90 -7.35 -11.99 -9.15
CA LYS A 90 -8.63 -12.36 -9.80
C LYS A 90 -9.84 -11.79 -9.04
N LEU A 91 -9.77 -11.69 -7.71
CA LEU A 91 -10.84 -11.18 -6.86
C LEU A 91 -10.92 -9.65 -6.84
N ILE A 92 -9.82 -8.95 -7.07
CA ILE A 92 -9.79 -7.48 -7.11
C ILE A 92 -10.69 -6.98 -8.23
N LYS A 93 -11.47 -5.95 -7.97
CA LYS A 93 -12.31 -5.32 -8.99
C LYS A 93 -11.46 -4.54 -10.01
N ASP A 94 -11.98 -4.42 -11.22
CA ASP A 94 -11.31 -3.69 -12.29
C ASP A 94 -11.22 -2.19 -11.94
N GLY A 95 -10.10 -1.58 -12.27
CA GLY A 95 -9.85 -0.16 -12.02
C GLY A 95 -9.39 0.17 -10.61
N ALA A 96 -8.95 -0.82 -9.82
CA ALA A 96 -8.44 -0.60 -8.48
C ALA A 96 -7.03 -0.01 -8.47
N PHE A 97 -6.66 0.62 -7.33
CA PHE A 97 -5.31 1.08 -7.03
C PHE A 97 -4.66 0.18 -5.98
N LEU A 98 -3.35 -0.05 -6.11
CA LEU A 98 -2.58 -0.87 -5.17
C LEU A 98 -1.37 -0.11 -4.62
N LEU A 99 -1.24 -0.06 -3.29
CA LEU A 99 -0.14 0.62 -2.60
C LEU A 99 0.57 -0.38 -1.69
N ASN A 100 1.90 -0.43 -1.77
CA ASN A 100 2.71 -1.25 -0.88
C ASN A 100 3.91 -0.47 -0.35
N ALA A 101 3.86 -0.13 0.93
CA ALA A 101 4.97 0.46 1.69
C ALA A 101 5.42 -0.47 2.85
N ALA A 102 5.09 -1.76 2.75
CA ALA A 102 5.41 -2.74 3.79
C ALA A 102 6.63 -3.59 3.41
N ARG A 103 6.43 -4.63 2.61
CA ARG A 103 7.50 -5.52 2.11
C ARG A 103 7.20 -5.96 0.68
N GLY A 104 8.23 -6.01 -0.17
CA GLY A 104 8.08 -6.37 -1.59
C GLY A 104 7.52 -7.77 -1.81
N GLN A 105 7.94 -8.74 -0.99
CA GLN A 105 7.52 -10.14 -1.08
C GLN A 105 6.02 -10.36 -0.84
N LEU A 106 5.31 -9.39 -0.26
CA LEU A 106 3.86 -9.52 0.00
C LEU A 106 3.02 -9.54 -1.28
N ILE A 107 3.58 -9.09 -2.41
CA ILE A 107 2.93 -9.06 -3.71
C ILE A 107 3.73 -9.90 -4.71
N ASN A 108 3.05 -10.76 -5.45
CA ASN A 108 3.65 -11.41 -6.61
C ASN A 108 3.81 -10.38 -7.74
N GLU A 109 5.06 -10.08 -8.13
CA GLU A 109 5.36 -9.05 -9.12
C GLU A 109 4.82 -9.38 -10.52
N ASP A 110 4.95 -10.64 -10.96
CA ASP A 110 4.45 -11.06 -12.27
C ASP A 110 2.92 -10.96 -12.35
N ALA A 111 2.23 -11.35 -11.28
CA ALA A 111 0.78 -11.21 -11.19
C ALA A 111 0.34 -9.72 -11.16
N LEU A 112 1.11 -8.84 -10.51
CA LEU A 112 0.87 -7.39 -10.54
C LEU A 112 1.05 -6.83 -11.97
N ILE A 113 2.08 -7.27 -12.70
CA ILE A 113 2.30 -6.87 -14.08
C ILE A 113 1.10 -7.26 -14.95
N ASN A 114 0.66 -8.50 -14.86
CA ASN A 114 -0.54 -8.97 -15.59
C ASN A 114 -1.79 -8.13 -15.24
N ALA A 115 -1.95 -7.77 -13.97
CA ALA A 115 -3.06 -6.93 -13.51
C ALA A 115 -2.99 -5.47 -14.01
N LEU A 116 -1.78 -4.92 -14.16
CA LEU A 116 -1.55 -3.60 -14.76
C LEU A 116 -1.85 -3.60 -16.26
N GLU A 117 -1.42 -4.65 -16.98
CA GLU A 117 -1.61 -4.80 -18.42
C GLU A 117 -3.08 -5.02 -18.79
N SER A 118 -3.82 -5.78 -17.97
CA SER A 118 -5.26 -5.99 -18.16
C SER A 118 -6.13 -4.80 -17.73
N GLY A 119 -5.56 -3.79 -17.07
CA GLY A 119 -6.31 -2.65 -16.53
C GLY A 119 -7.09 -2.96 -15.24
N LYS A 120 -6.90 -4.13 -14.66
CA LYS A 120 -7.44 -4.49 -13.35
C LYS A 120 -6.88 -3.57 -12.26
N ILE A 121 -5.57 -3.33 -12.29
CA ILE A 121 -4.89 -2.29 -11.50
C ILE A 121 -4.56 -1.12 -12.45
N VAL A 122 -5.15 0.03 -12.19
CA VAL A 122 -4.96 1.24 -13.03
C VAL A 122 -3.84 2.15 -12.52
N GLY A 123 -3.38 1.92 -11.31
CA GLY A 123 -2.24 2.63 -10.73
C GLY A 123 -1.70 1.91 -9.51
N ALA A 124 -0.39 1.96 -9.32
CA ALA A 124 0.26 1.40 -8.15
C ALA A 124 1.31 2.36 -7.58
N TRP A 125 1.53 2.29 -6.27
CA TRP A 125 2.70 2.86 -5.60
C TRP A 125 3.41 1.79 -4.78
N LEU A 126 4.71 1.63 -5.06
CA LEU A 126 5.55 0.65 -4.39
C LEU A 126 6.78 1.35 -3.81
N ASP A 127 6.99 1.20 -2.51
CA ASP A 127 8.18 1.72 -1.80
C ASP A 127 9.19 0.61 -1.47
N THR A 128 8.76 -0.66 -1.57
CA THR A 128 9.57 -1.84 -1.24
C THR A 128 9.48 -2.89 -2.32
N PHE A 129 10.55 -3.67 -2.50
CA PHE A 129 10.68 -4.63 -3.58
C PHE A 129 11.23 -5.97 -3.07
N GLY A 130 10.99 -7.04 -3.81
CA GLY A 130 11.51 -8.37 -3.48
C GLY A 130 13.04 -8.44 -3.52
N VAL A 131 13.64 -7.64 -4.42
CA VAL A 131 15.11 -7.45 -4.53
C VAL A 131 15.41 -5.96 -4.59
N GLU A 132 16.29 -5.49 -3.72
CA GLU A 132 16.72 -4.08 -3.65
C GLU A 132 18.25 -4.01 -3.77
N PRO A 133 18.82 -3.09 -4.57
CA PRO A 133 18.17 -2.05 -5.40
C PRO A 133 17.33 -2.61 -6.55
N TYR A 134 16.14 -1.99 -6.79
CA TYR A 134 15.20 -2.49 -7.79
C TYR A 134 15.58 -2.08 -9.22
N THR A 135 15.72 -3.07 -10.09
CA THR A 135 16.00 -2.89 -11.53
C THR A 135 14.97 -3.57 -12.44
N GLY A 136 13.89 -4.08 -11.83
CA GLY A 136 12.91 -4.93 -12.48
C GLY A 136 11.97 -4.22 -13.49
N PRO A 137 11.03 -5.00 -14.07
CA PRO A 137 10.20 -4.58 -15.20
C PRO A 137 9.18 -3.49 -14.87
N LEU A 138 8.75 -3.32 -13.61
CA LEU A 138 7.77 -2.30 -13.22
C LEU A 138 8.21 -0.86 -13.55
N ARG A 139 9.51 -0.63 -13.75
CA ARG A 139 10.05 0.66 -14.20
C ARG A 139 9.54 1.11 -15.58
N LYS A 140 8.98 0.20 -16.36
CA LYS A 140 8.42 0.49 -17.70
C LYS A 140 6.97 0.99 -17.65
N TYR A 141 6.27 0.80 -16.52
CA TYR A 141 4.86 1.12 -16.37
C TYR A 141 4.68 2.54 -15.82
N SER A 142 4.25 3.47 -16.68
CA SER A 142 4.08 4.89 -16.31
C SER A 142 3.00 5.14 -15.25
N GLN A 143 2.07 4.21 -15.07
CA GLN A 143 1.03 4.23 -14.04
C GLN A 143 1.52 3.72 -12.68
N VAL A 144 2.79 3.27 -12.58
CA VAL A 144 3.41 2.83 -11.33
C VAL A 144 4.34 3.92 -10.80
N ILE A 145 4.15 4.31 -9.54
CA ILE A 145 5.08 5.17 -8.81
C ILE A 145 6.00 4.24 -8.02
N LEU A 146 7.30 4.38 -8.23
CA LEU A 146 8.34 3.64 -7.53
C LEU A 146 9.16 4.61 -6.69
N THR A 147 9.31 4.29 -5.40
CA THR A 147 10.18 5.03 -4.46
C THR A 147 11.21 4.06 -3.86
N PRO A 148 12.46 4.51 -3.61
CA PRO A 148 13.55 3.61 -3.23
C PRO A 148 13.58 3.34 -1.71
N HIS A 149 12.52 2.73 -1.17
CA HIS A 149 12.36 2.34 0.24
C HIS A 149 12.61 3.53 1.20
N VAL A 150 11.85 4.60 1.00
CA VAL A 150 12.06 5.88 1.71
C VAL A 150 11.02 6.19 2.79
N GLY A 151 10.16 5.24 3.13
CA GLY A 151 9.05 5.44 4.07
C GLY A 151 9.47 5.99 5.45
N SER A 152 10.70 5.70 5.90
CA SER A 152 11.29 6.22 7.15
C SER A 152 12.45 7.20 6.92
N TYR A 153 12.70 7.66 5.70
CA TYR A 153 13.87 8.43 5.32
C TYR A 153 13.65 9.96 5.40
N THR A 154 13.12 10.43 6.52
CA THR A 154 13.18 11.86 6.89
C THR A 154 14.27 12.09 7.94
N VAL A 155 14.80 13.31 8.03
CA VAL A 155 15.84 13.68 9.01
C VAL A 155 15.35 13.39 10.42
N GLU A 156 14.12 13.75 10.74
CA GLU A 156 13.51 13.59 12.06
C GLU A 156 13.28 12.10 12.39
N CYS A 157 12.76 11.33 11.45
CA CYS A 157 12.51 9.91 11.66
C CYS A 157 13.81 9.14 11.84
N ARG A 158 14.83 9.39 11.01
CA ARG A 158 16.15 8.78 11.13
C ARG A 158 16.77 9.06 12.49
N LYS A 159 16.76 10.34 12.91
CA LYS A 159 17.28 10.75 14.23
C LYS A 159 16.54 10.02 15.37
N SER A 160 15.21 9.96 15.31
CA SER A 160 14.42 9.28 16.34
C SER A 160 14.74 7.79 16.41
N MET A 161 14.82 7.11 15.26
CA MET A 161 15.15 5.67 15.18
C MET A 161 16.54 5.38 15.76
N GLU A 162 17.55 6.20 15.46
CA GLU A 162 18.91 6.03 15.94
C GLU A 162 19.01 6.29 17.45
N MET A 163 18.33 7.32 17.96
CA MET A 163 18.27 7.60 19.39
C MET A 163 17.55 6.48 20.15
N GLU A 164 16.39 6.03 19.67
CA GLU A 164 15.64 4.93 20.29
C GLU A 164 16.47 3.62 20.32
N ALA A 165 17.23 3.34 19.28
CA ALA A 165 18.11 2.17 19.24
C ALA A 165 19.20 2.25 20.31
N VAL A 166 19.80 3.44 20.52
CA VAL A 166 20.80 3.68 21.58
C VAL A 166 20.17 3.55 22.97
N ASP A 167 19.00 4.16 23.20
CA ASP A 167 18.30 4.11 24.48
C ASP A 167 17.91 2.66 24.85
N ASN A 168 17.42 1.88 23.87
CA ASN A 168 17.12 0.47 24.08
C ASN A 168 18.37 -0.35 24.41
N LEU A 169 19.50 -0.07 23.77
CA LEU A 169 20.76 -0.74 24.08
C LEU A 169 21.22 -0.41 25.51
N LEU A 170 21.18 0.87 25.88
CA LEU A 170 21.62 1.31 27.25
C LEU A 170 20.72 0.77 28.36
N SER A 171 19.41 0.57 28.06
CA SER A 171 18.46 0.02 29.04
C SER A 171 18.57 -1.50 29.21
N ALA A 172 19.31 -2.19 28.35
CA ALA A 172 19.54 -3.64 28.42
C ALA A 172 20.74 -4.02 29.32
N PHE A 173 21.49 -3.03 29.80
CA PHE A 173 22.64 -3.16 30.74
C PHE A 173 22.33 -2.48 32.06
#